data_1149da9653ba0736594bd843d8ccf69f
#
_entry.id   1149da9653ba0736594bd843d8ccf69f
#
_cell.length_a   1.000
_cell.length_b   1.000
_cell.length_c   1.000
_cell.angle_alpha   90.00
_cell.angle_beta   90.00
_cell.angle_gamma   90.00
#
_symmetry.space_group_name_H-M   'P 1'
#
loop_
_entity.id
_entity.type
_entity.pdbx_description
1 polymer ?
#
loop_
_entity_poly.entity_id
_entity_poly.type
_entity_poly.pdbx_seq_one_letter_code
_entity_poly.pdbx_strand_id
1 'polypeptide(L)'
;MAIRADNIGSKISIDDIRDFIPDDHPCFLVEKIVERVDFSEWEELHWDTPGNPAYHPRVSLRAVVQGYIDGVRSGRELGRRVKTDLPYIYLCGIDGPDFRTLNRFYKEFADVIVLSLVEVNKFAKDIGMLKIGSLAVDSTTVKANASSFNVASEKQIRAILETVYEIILTNEEEDELLGDDSGYDIPIDLEDDEKFEKYYQEVIDYAKSKLDDEKLKFPARKQLKNAIKNPEKVIKNLEMSLENLKKSNQNTVNLTDNESLWHYNKKKYTECGYLVHNVVEMDSGLTLYSMATSYPKDDIMFVPVFDEYESLYGDIGSEIPLVADNGYWKDEILEQIQDRGWDAYIPNKQLATLYKKDPNEIWKFSKYNFPFSEDYSYCTCPNGHKLPKTQHQKI
;
A
#
# COMPACT_ATOMS: atom_id res chain seq x y z
N MET A 1 -1.56 18.79 22.97
CA MET A 1 -2.52 19.64 22.23
C MET A 1 -3.90 19.44 22.82
N ALA A 2 -4.63 20.51 23.12
CA ALA A 2 -6.00 20.37 23.60
C ALA A 2 -6.91 19.80 22.51
N ILE A 3 -7.83 18.92 22.88
CA ILE A 3 -8.83 18.37 21.95
C ILE A 3 -9.86 19.47 21.67
N ARG A 4 -10.10 19.81 20.40
CA ARG A 4 -11.31 20.54 20.05
C ARG A 4 -12.49 19.62 20.32
N ALA A 5 -13.45 20.12 21.10
CA ALA A 5 -14.68 19.40 21.33
C ALA A 5 -15.26 18.93 19.99
N ASP A 6 -15.74 17.71 19.96
CA ASP A 6 -16.49 17.15 18.82
C ASP A 6 -17.83 17.89 18.67
N ASN A 7 -17.93 19.02 19.29
CA ASN A 7 -19.16 19.77 19.42
C ASN A 7 -19.14 20.98 18.51
N ILE A 8 -20.15 21.07 17.74
CA ILE A 8 -20.47 22.08 16.78
C ILE A 8 -21.13 23.24 17.54
N GLY A 9 -20.29 23.93 18.30
CA GLY A 9 -20.72 25.12 19.04
C GLY A 9 -20.82 26.34 18.13
N SER A 10 -21.78 26.39 17.23
CA SER A 10 -22.09 27.57 16.45
C SER A 10 -23.50 28.02 16.65
N LYS A 11 -23.79 29.27 16.28
CA LYS A 11 -25.11 29.90 16.44
C LYS A 11 -26.24 29.27 15.57
N ILE A 12 -25.85 28.43 14.58
CA ILE A 12 -26.76 27.60 13.79
C ILE A 12 -26.65 26.20 14.39
N SER A 13 -27.75 25.67 14.85
CA SER A 13 -27.83 24.32 15.41
C SER A 13 -27.57 23.30 14.30
N ILE A 14 -26.91 22.17 14.64
CA ILE A 14 -26.82 21.01 13.73
C ILE A 14 -28.23 20.51 13.39
N ASP A 15 -29.14 20.56 14.35
CA ASP A 15 -30.53 20.15 14.13
C ASP A 15 -31.18 20.96 13.02
N ASP A 16 -30.87 22.28 12.95
CA ASP A 16 -31.36 23.12 11.85
C ASP A 16 -30.77 22.71 10.49
N ILE A 17 -29.51 22.30 10.43
CA ILE A 17 -28.86 21.80 9.19
C ILE A 17 -29.46 20.46 8.80
N ARG A 18 -29.71 19.58 9.77
CA ARG A 18 -30.30 18.27 9.54
C ARG A 18 -31.63 18.35 8.78
N ASP A 19 -32.47 19.31 9.08
CA ASP A 19 -33.78 19.49 8.46
C ASP A 19 -33.70 19.80 6.95
N PHE A 20 -32.54 20.25 6.47
CA PHE A 20 -32.28 20.50 5.05
C PHE A 20 -31.69 19.32 4.30
N ILE A 21 -31.35 18.21 5.01
CA ILE A 21 -30.77 17.00 4.43
C ILE A 21 -31.89 15.95 4.33
N PRO A 22 -32.08 15.31 3.15
CA PRO A 22 -33.04 14.21 3.01
C PRO A 22 -32.82 13.10 4.03
N ASP A 23 -33.89 12.56 4.62
CA ASP A 23 -33.83 11.56 5.68
C ASP A 23 -33.07 10.25 5.29
N ASP A 24 -33.07 9.94 4.02
CA ASP A 24 -32.36 8.76 3.45
C ASP A 24 -30.89 9.04 3.04
N HIS A 25 -30.40 10.25 3.34
CA HIS A 25 -29.04 10.61 2.94
C HIS A 25 -27.98 9.78 3.69
N PRO A 26 -26.96 9.25 2.99
CA PRO A 26 -25.92 8.38 3.59
C PRO A 26 -25.16 8.99 4.78
N CYS A 27 -25.12 10.31 4.93
CA CYS A 27 -24.37 10.94 6.03
C CYS A 27 -24.89 10.51 7.42
N PHE A 28 -26.19 10.20 7.57
CA PHE A 28 -26.72 9.70 8.84
C PHE A 28 -26.26 8.29 9.16
N LEU A 29 -25.96 7.48 8.15
CA LEU A 29 -25.33 6.18 8.33
C LEU A 29 -23.84 6.32 8.66
N VAL A 30 -23.15 7.25 7.98
CA VAL A 30 -21.74 7.59 8.27
C VAL A 30 -21.57 8.00 9.72
N GLU A 31 -22.42 8.87 10.23
CA GLU A 31 -22.40 9.28 11.64
C GLU A 31 -22.50 8.05 12.56
N LYS A 32 -23.53 7.22 12.39
CA LYS A 32 -23.75 6.02 13.22
C LYS A 32 -22.59 5.02 13.20
N ILE A 33 -21.95 4.84 12.03
CA ILE A 33 -20.83 3.91 11.88
C ILE A 33 -19.59 4.47 12.55
N VAL A 34 -19.29 5.75 12.32
CA VAL A 34 -18.10 6.39 12.88
C VAL A 34 -18.15 6.50 14.40
N GLU A 35 -19.36 6.60 14.99
CA GLU A 35 -19.54 6.53 16.44
C GLU A 35 -19.15 5.18 17.05
N ARG A 36 -19.14 4.10 16.28
CA ARG A 36 -18.74 2.76 16.73
C ARG A 36 -17.22 2.57 16.75
N VAL A 37 -16.46 3.44 16.07
CA VAL A 37 -14.99 3.37 16.04
C VAL A 37 -14.43 3.87 17.37
N ASP A 38 -13.59 3.05 17.99
CA ASP A 38 -12.94 3.37 19.25
C ASP A 38 -11.75 4.33 19.04
N PHE A 39 -11.75 5.43 19.79
CA PHE A 39 -10.70 6.43 19.83
C PHE A 39 -10.13 6.65 21.23
N SER A 40 -10.44 5.77 22.17
CA SER A 40 -10.07 5.92 23.58
C SER A 40 -8.57 6.12 23.78
N GLU A 41 -7.74 5.37 23.09
CA GLU A 41 -6.28 5.50 23.15
C GLU A 41 -5.80 6.89 22.68
N TRP A 42 -6.38 7.41 21.61
CA TRP A 42 -6.08 8.76 21.12
C TRP A 42 -6.57 9.83 22.10
N GLU A 43 -7.75 9.65 22.67
CA GLU A 43 -8.35 10.55 23.65
C GLU A 43 -7.49 10.63 24.91
N GLU A 44 -7.01 9.50 25.44
CA GLU A 44 -6.11 9.44 26.60
C GLU A 44 -4.79 10.19 26.36
N LEU A 45 -4.19 10.06 25.18
CA LEU A 45 -2.93 10.72 24.81
C LEU A 45 -3.08 12.24 24.64
N HIS A 46 -4.26 12.73 24.30
CA HIS A 46 -4.48 14.14 23.96
C HIS A 46 -5.32 14.90 25.00
N TRP A 47 -5.86 14.20 25.98
CA TRP A 47 -6.60 14.80 27.08
C TRP A 47 -5.67 15.72 27.88
N ASP A 48 -6.02 16.99 27.97
CA ASP A 48 -5.29 17.98 28.81
C ASP A 48 -3.91 18.44 28.30
N THR A 49 -3.60 18.28 27.01
CA THR A 49 -2.35 18.83 26.46
C THR A 49 -2.49 20.32 26.12
N PRO A 50 -1.56 21.18 26.63
CA PRO A 50 -1.61 22.60 26.34
C PRO A 50 -1.34 22.91 24.88
N GLY A 51 -2.05 23.88 24.31
CA GLY A 51 -1.87 24.36 22.95
C GLY A 51 -3.18 24.61 22.20
N ASN A 52 -3.07 24.84 20.89
CA ASN A 52 -4.24 25.04 20.06
C ASN A 52 -5.01 23.70 19.92
N PRO A 53 -6.34 23.66 20.18
CA PRO A 53 -7.10 22.41 20.16
C PRO A 53 -7.00 21.71 18.78
N ALA A 54 -6.63 20.43 18.80
CA ALA A 54 -6.68 19.60 17.61
C ALA A 54 -8.13 19.18 17.28
N TYR A 55 -8.41 18.96 16.00
CA TYR A 55 -9.66 18.29 15.64
C TYR A 55 -9.61 16.84 16.13
N HIS A 56 -10.70 16.39 16.74
CA HIS A 56 -10.86 14.99 17.07
C HIS A 56 -10.79 14.14 15.78
N PRO A 57 -10.05 12.99 15.71
CA PRO A 57 -9.92 12.16 14.50
C PRO A 57 -11.26 11.71 13.94
N ARG A 58 -12.27 11.50 14.81
CA ARG A 58 -13.63 11.13 14.43
C ARG A 58 -14.24 12.13 13.44
N VAL A 59 -13.99 13.43 13.61
CA VAL A 59 -14.49 14.48 12.68
C VAL A 59 -13.89 14.33 11.29
N SER A 60 -12.57 14.07 11.22
CA SER A 60 -11.91 13.82 9.95
C SER A 60 -12.33 12.50 9.32
N LEU A 61 -12.56 11.45 10.12
CA LEU A 61 -13.04 10.16 9.66
C LEU A 61 -14.45 10.28 9.03
N ARG A 62 -15.36 11.02 9.65
CA ARG A 62 -16.70 11.29 9.08
C ARG A 62 -16.59 11.93 7.68
N ALA A 63 -15.74 12.96 7.53
CA ALA A 63 -15.52 13.60 6.23
C ALA A 63 -14.94 12.63 5.21
N VAL A 64 -13.97 11.80 5.60
CA VAL A 64 -13.29 10.84 4.73
C VAL A 64 -14.24 9.75 4.27
N VAL A 65 -15.01 9.14 5.18
CA VAL A 65 -15.97 8.09 4.84
C VAL A 65 -17.07 8.62 3.92
N GLN A 66 -17.64 9.80 4.22
CA GLN A 66 -18.61 10.46 3.32
C GLN A 66 -17.97 10.75 1.95
N GLY A 67 -16.70 11.19 1.94
CA GLY A 67 -15.96 11.43 0.70
C GLY A 67 -15.81 10.18 -0.16
N TYR A 68 -15.57 9.01 0.43
CA TYR A 68 -15.53 7.76 -0.31
C TYR A 68 -16.88 7.41 -0.94
N ILE A 69 -17.99 7.60 -0.22
CA ILE A 69 -19.35 7.39 -0.74
C ILE A 69 -19.61 8.31 -1.93
N ASP A 70 -19.21 9.57 -1.84
CA ASP A 70 -19.39 10.58 -2.90
C ASP A 70 -18.36 10.50 -4.03
N GLY A 71 -17.39 9.55 -3.97
CA GLY A 71 -16.33 9.42 -4.95
C GLY A 71 -15.28 10.54 -4.90
N VAL A 72 -15.20 11.31 -3.82
CA VAL A 72 -14.23 12.39 -3.63
C VAL A 72 -12.90 11.84 -3.14
N ARG A 73 -11.87 11.90 -4.00
CA ARG A 73 -10.53 11.39 -3.69
C ARG A 73 -9.48 12.48 -3.43
N SER A 74 -9.82 13.74 -3.70
CA SER A 74 -8.92 14.87 -3.51
C SER A 74 -9.13 15.50 -2.13
N GLY A 75 -8.08 15.55 -1.30
CA GLY A 75 -8.14 16.21 0.00
C GLY A 75 -8.50 17.71 -0.11
N ARG A 76 -8.13 18.40 -1.19
CA ARG A 76 -8.53 19.79 -1.43
C ARG A 76 -10.03 19.91 -1.71
N GLU A 77 -10.57 19.01 -2.53
CA GLU A 77 -12.00 18.97 -2.82
C GLU A 77 -12.80 18.58 -1.56
N LEU A 78 -12.31 17.60 -0.81
CA LEU A 78 -12.91 17.21 0.46
C LEU A 78 -12.95 18.39 1.44
N GLY A 79 -11.83 19.13 1.61
CA GLY A 79 -11.76 20.32 2.45
C GLY A 79 -12.66 21.46 1.98
N ARG A 80 -12.95 21.56 0.66
CA ARG A 80 -13.95 22.49 0.13
C ARG A 80 -15.35 22.06 0.54
N ARG A 81 -15.72 20.79 0.33
CA ARG A 81 -17.04 20.26 0.67
C ARG A 81 -17.36 20.36 2.17
N VAL A 82 -16.40 20.10 3.02
CA VAL A 82 -16.55 20.28 4.47
C VAL A 82 -17.03 21.69 4.85
N LYS A 83 -16.75 22.68 4.00
CA LYS A 83 -17.14 24.09 4.25
C LYS A 83 -18.37 24.56 3.48
N THR A 84 -18.77 23.83 2.44
CA THR A 84 -19.83 24.31 1.52
C THR A 84 -21.03 23.40 1.43
N ASP A 85 -20.89 22.10 1.70
CA ASP A 85 -21.94 21.13 1.43
C ASP A 85 -22.61 20.71 2.74
N LEU A 86 -23.93 20.79 2.83
CA LEU A 86 -24.70 20.55 4.05
C LEU A 86 -24.42 19.21 4.73
N PRO A 87 -24.34 18.06 4.03
CA PRO A 87 -24.01 16.79 4.67
C PRO A 87 -22.65 16.79 5.35
N TYR A 88 -21.65 17.46 4.76
CA TYR A 88 -20.31 17.56 5.36
C TYR A 88 -20.28 18.54 6.53
N ILE A 89 -21.01 19.65 6.44
CA ILE A 89 -21.16 20.59 7.55
C ILE A 89 -21.88 19.92 8.72
N TYR A 90 -22.89 19.11 8.45
CA TYR A 90 -23.57 18.29 9.46
C TYR A 90 -22.59 17.35 10.18
N LEU A 91 -21.77 16.61 9.40
CA LEU A 91 -20.83 15.62 9.94
C LEU A 91 -19.62 16.22 10.67
N CYS A 92 -19.14 17.39 10.25
CA CYS A 92 -17.87 17.96 10.68
C CYS A 92 -18.00 19.27 11.46
N GLY A 93 -19.16 19.89 11.44
CA GLY A 93 -19.38 21.23 11.97
C GLY A 93 -19.02 22.36 11.01
N ILE A 94 -19.51 23.55 11.32
CA ILE A 94 -19.27 24.75 10.51
C ILE A 94 -17.77 25.07 10.41
N ASP A 95 -17.03 24.85 11.49
CA ASP A 95 -15.58 25.02 11.57
C ASP A 95 -14.82 23.73 11.27
N GLY A 96 -15.35 22.86 10.42
CA GLY A 96 -14.75 21.58 10.08
C GLY A 96 -13.32 21.66 9.56
N PRO A 97 -12.58 20.54 9.51
CA PRO A 97 -11.15 20.49 9.19
C PRO A 97 -10.86 21.00 7.79
N ASP A 98 -9.73 21.66 7.63
CA ASP A 98 -9.22 22.07 6.33
C ASP A 98 -8.53 20.90 5.59
N PHE A 99 -8.18 21.12 4.32
CA PHE A 99 -7.56 20.09 3.49
C PHE A 99 -6.19 19.60 4.01
N ARG A 100 -5.45 20.43 4.77
CA ARG A 100 -4.15 20.04 5.35
C ARG A 100 -4.35 19.07 6.51
N THR A 101 -5.34 19.35 7.35
CA THR A 101 -5.77 18.48 8.45
C THR A 101 -6.25 17.13 7.91
N LEU A 102 -7.09 17.13 6.87
CA LEU A 102 -7.57 15.91 6.23
C LEU A 102 -6.44 15.11 5.58
N ASN A 103 -5.50 15.77 4.89
CA ASN A 103 -4.34 15.08 4.32
C ASN A 103 -3.39 14.51 5.39
N ARG A 104 -3.28 15.14 6.55
CA ARG A 104 -2.54 14.62 7.69
C ARG A 104 -3.26 13.40 8.26
N PHE A 105 -4.56 13.46 8.41
CA PHE A 105 -5.39 12.34 8.87
C PHE A 105 -5.18 11.08 8.03
N TYR A 106 -5.15 11.17 6.69
CA TYR A 106 -4.86 10.03 5.82
C TYR A 106 -3.49 9.38 6.08
N LYS A 107 -2.51 10.13 6.58
CA LYS A 107 -1.16 9.61 6.85
C LYS A 107 -1.03 9.01 8.24
N GLU A 108 -1.66 9.64 9.21
CA GLU A 108 -1.50 9.30 10.62
C GLU A 108 -2.52 8.27 11.12
N PHE A 109 -3.66 8.14 10.43
CA PHE A 109 -4.80 7.30 10.84
C PHE A 109 -5.26 6.34 9.73
N ALA A 110 -4.32 5.78 8.97
CA ALA A 110 -4.65 4.84 7.90
C ALA A 110 -5.33 3.56 8.43
N ASP A 111 -4.89 3.07 9.58
CA ASP A 111 -5.44 1.94 10.33
C ASP A 111 -6.89 2.21 10.79
N VAL A 112 -7.18 3.41 11.27
CA VAL A 112 -8.55 3.82 11.66
C VAL A 112 -9.51 3.79 10.47
N ILE A 113 -9.02 4.10 9.26
CA ILE A 113 -9.84 3.98 8.03
C ILE A 113 -10.18 2.50 7.77
N VAL A 114 -9.24 1.59 7.97
CA VAL A 114 -9.49 0.14 7.87
C VAL A 114 -10.50 -0.31 8.94
N LEU A 115 -10.33 0.14 10.19
CA LEU A 115 -11.28 -0.15 11.27
C LEU A 115 -12.70 0.35 10.96
N SER A 116 -12.84 1.48 10.26
CA SER A 116 -14.16 1.95 9.84
C SER A 116 -14.86 0.99 8.87
N LEU A 117 -14.13 0.33 7.97
CA LEU A 117 -14.68 -0.72 7.11
C LEU A 117 -15.14 -1.93 7.94
N VAL A 118 -14.36 -2.31 8.94
CA VAL A 118 -14.72 -3.41 9.87
C VAL A 118 -16.03 -3.07 10.59
N GLU A 119 -16.18 -1.85 11.09
CA GLU A 119 -17.41 -1.43 11.78
C GLU A 119 -18.62 -1.33 10.82
N VAL A 120 -18.42 -0.95 9.55
CA VAL A 120 -19.47 -1.05 8.51
C VAL A 120 -19.96 -2.50 8.38
N ASN A 121 -19.03 -3.45 8.29
CA ASN A 121 -19.36 -4.86 8.12
C ASN A 121 -20.02 -5.46 9.38
N LYS A 122 -19.55 -5.10 10.57
CA LYS A 122 -20.20 -5.49 11.83
C LYS A 122 -21.63 -4.94 11.91
N PHE A 123 -21.83 -3.67 11.54
CA PHE A 123 -23.13 -3.08 11.47
C PHE A 123 -24.04 -3.80 10.46
N ALA A 124 -23.55 -4.11 9.27
CA ALA A 124 -24.28 -4.88 8.27
C ALA A 124 -24.71 -6.26 8.78
N LYS A 125 -23.84 -6.91 9.58
CA LYS A 125 -24.14 -8.18 10.27
C LYS A 125 -25.23 -8.00 11.31
N ASP A 126 -25.17 -6.96 12.14
CA ASP A 126 -26.12 -6.70 13.21
C ASP A 126 -27.55 -6.47 12.66
N ILE A 127 -27.68 -5.82 11.50
CA ILE A 127 -28.99 -5.59 10.85
C ILE A 127 -29.41 -6.73 9.91
N GLY A 128 -28.63 -7.82 9.86
CA GLY A 128 -28.96 -9.01 9.07
C GLY A 128 -28.70 -8.91 7.56
N MET A 129 -28.02 -7.85 7.10
CA MET A 129 -27.62 -7.71 5.69
C MET A 129 -26.40 -8.55 5.32
N LEU A 130 -25.53 -8.82 6.28
CA LEU A 130 -24.34 -9.64 6.10
C LEU A 130 -24.45 -10.94 6.88
N LYS A 131 -24.30 -12.06 6.17
CA LYS A 131 -24.07 -13.39 6.76
C LYS A 131 -22.77 -13.91 6.20
N ILE A 132 -21.88 -14.37 7.06
CA ILE A 132 -20.62 -14.95 6.60
C ILE A 132 -20.88 -16.41 6.28
N GLY A 133 -20.96 -16.73 5.00
CA GLY A 133 -21.18 -18.08 4.48
C GLY A 133 -19.89 -18.68 3.93
N SER A 134 -19.22 -17.95 3.03
CA SER A 134 -17.95 -18.35 2.45
C SER A 134 -17.12 -17.11 2.09
N LEU A 135 -15.81 -17.23 2.19
CA LEU A 135 -14.88 -16.12 1.96
C LEU A 135 -14.01 -16.39 0.73
N ALA A 136 -13.90 -15.41 -0.13
CA ALA A 136 -12.97 -15.46 -1.26
C ALA A 136 -11.86 -14.42 -1.10
N VAL A 137 -10.63 -14.78 -1.47
CA VAL A 137 -9.52 -13.84 -1.59
C VAL A 137 -9.03 -13.75 -3.02
N ASP A 138 -8.89 -12.54 -3.51
CA ASP A 138 -8.27 -12.23 -4.80
C ASP A 138 -7.46 -10.94 -4.69
N SER A 139 -6.51 -10.77 -5.59
CA SER A 139 -5.65 -9.60 -5.62
C SER A 139 -5.89 -8.74 -6.85
N THR A 140 -5.65 -7.45 -6.67
CA THR A 140 -5.61 -6.48 -7.77
C THR A 140 -4.35 -5.62 -7.68
N THR A 141 -3.78 -5.27 -8.83
CA THR A 141 -2.61 -4.39 -8.88
C THR A 141 -3.04 -2.94 -8.80
N VAL A 142 -2.46 -2.20 -7.86
CA VAL A 142 -2.60 -0.74 -7.73
C VAL A 142 -1.29 -0.09 -8.11
N LYS A 143 -1.33 0.76 -9.12
CA LYS A 143 -0.15 1.47 -9.61
C LYS A 143 0.36 2.48 -8.58
N ALA A 144 1.66 2.48 -8.33
CA ALA A 144 2.32 3.50 -7.52
C ALA A 144 2.23 4.88 -8.20
N ASN A 145 2.11 5.92 -7.38
CA ASN A 145 2.20 7.30 -7.88
C ASN A 145 3.67 7.71 -8.10
N ALA A 146 4.34 6.97 -8.96
CA ALA A 146 5.76 7.05 -9.21
C ALA A 146 6.07 7.04 -10.71
N SER A 147 7.05 7.83 -11.11
CA SER A 147 7.53 7.84 -12.49
C SER A 147 8.36 6.60 -12.79
N SER A 148 8.03 5.88 -13.85
CA SER A 148 8.81 4.74 -14.34
C SER A 148 10.24 5.10 -14.78
N PHE A 149 10.53 6.39 -14.94
CA PHE A 149 11.88 6.90 -15.29
C PHE A 149 12.73 7.20 -14.07
N ASN A 150 12.16 7.31 -12.86
CA ASN A 150 12.90 7.58 -11.62
C ASN A 150 13.29 6.28 -10.90
N VAL A 151 13.99 5.43 -11.62
CA VAL A 151 14.37 4.07 -11.19
C VAL A 151 15.88 3.95 -11.16
N ALA A 152 16.43 3.36 -10.10
CA ALA A 152 17.85 3.17 -9.95
C ALA A 152 18.22 1.77 -9.43
N SER A 153 19.37 1.26 -9.87
CA SER A 153 19.99 0.05 -9.33
C SER A 153 20.81 0.37 -8.07
N GLU A 154 21.20 -0.64 -7.31
CA GLU A 154 22.05 -0.47 -6.12
C GLU A 154 23.33 0.32 -6.45
N LYS A 155 24.03 -0.02 -7.55
CA LYS A 155 25.25 0.68 -7.99
C LYS A 155 24.97 2.16 -8.25
N GLN A 156 23.83 2.47 -8.86
CA GLN A 156 23.45 3.84 -9.16
C GLN A 156 23.09 4.64 -7.90
N ILE A 157 22.38 4.03 -6.96
CA ILE A 157 22.03 4.68 -5.69
C ILE A 157 23.29 5.00 -4.88
N ARG A 158 24.25 4.03 -4.79
CA ARG A 158 25.51 4.26 -4.08
C ARG A 158 26.32 5.39 -4.67
N ALA A 159 26.38 5.51 -6.00
CA ALA A 159 27.08 6.60 -6.64
C ALA A 159 26.39 7.97 -6.43
N ILE A 160 25.05 8.01 -6.42
CA ILE A 160 24.32 9.23 -6.06
C ILE A 160 24.62 9.60 -4.61
N LEU A 161 24.64 8.65 -3.68
CA LEU A 161 24.97 8.89 -2.27
C LEU A 161 26.40 9.44 -2.11
N GLU A 162 27.40 8.83 -2.75
CA GLU A 162 28.78 9.32 -2.72
C GLU A 162 28.85 10.78 -3.19
N THR A 163 28.17 11.11 -4.28
CA THR A 163 28.11 12.50 -4.81
C THR A 163 27.42 13.46 -3.83
N VAL A 164 26.34 13.03 -3.18
CA VAL A 164 25.65 13.86 -2.19
C VAL A 164 26.52 14.10 -0.96
N TYR A 165 27.24 13.08 -0.48
CA TYR A 165 28.18 13.26 0.63
C TYR A 165 29.35 14.17 0.27
N GLU A 166 29.89 14.10 -0.94
CA GLU A 166 30.93 15.05 -1.40
C GLU A 166 30.43 16.49 -1.45
N ILE A 167 29.18 16.73 -1.87
CA ILE A 167 28.55 18.06 -1.82
C ILE A 167 28.49 18.59 -0.39
N ILE A 168 28.11 17.73 0.57
CA ILE A 168 28.02 18.15 1.99
C ILE A 168 29.39 18.49 2.53
N LEU A 169 30.40 17.64 2.28
CA LEU A 169 31.77 17.86 2.75
C LEU A 169 32.38 19.13 2.17
N THR A 170 32.11 19.41 0.90
CA THR A 170 32.59 20.65 0.26
C THR A 170 31.95 21.89 0.91
N ASN A 171 30.66 21.82 1.25
CA ASN A 171 29.97 22.91 1.95
C ASN A 171 30.50 23.09 3.38
N GLU A 172 30.76 21.99 4.13
CA GLU A 172 31.32 22.05 5.47
C GLU A 172 32.74 22.64 5.49
N GLU A 173 33.60 22.30 4.50
CA GLU A 173 34.95 22.86 4.36
C GLU A 173 34.91 24.38 4.00
N GLU A 174 33.93 24.83 3.20
CA GLU A 174 33.71 26.24 2.91
C GLU A 174 33.19 27.01 4.13
N ASP A 175 32.27 26.43 4.91
CA ASP A 175 31.76 27.01 6.17
C ASP A 175 32.86 27.17 7.24
N GLU A 176 33.78 26.21 7.37
CA GLU A 176 34.94 26.30 8.28
C GLU A 176 35.92 27.42 7.82
N LEU A 177 36.02 27.69 6.51
CA LEU A 177 36.89 28.74 5.97
C LEU A 177 36.30 30.14 6.07
N LEU A 178 34.97 30.27 6.07
CA LEU A 178 34.27 31.58 6.01
C LEU A 178 33.78 32.09 7.38
N GLY A 179 33.81 31.26 8.45
CA GLY A 179 33.43 31.64 9.83
C GLY A 179 31.94 31.68 10.08
N ASP A 180 31.58 31.45 11.31
CA ASP A 180 30.33 31.06 11.99
C ASP A 180 29.10 32.00 11.80
N ASP A 181 28.95 32.72 10.71
CA ASP A 181 27.88 33.69 10.49
C ASP A 181 26.97 33.40 9.29
N SER A 182 27.17 32.28 8.65
CA SER A 182 26.40 31.88 7.48
C SER A 182 25.41 30.77 7.84
N GLY A 183 24.15 31.10 8.04
CA GLY A 183 23.08 30.20 7.74
C GLY A 183 23.25 29.72 6.29
N TYR A 184 23.29 28.43 6.04
CA TYR A 184 23.34 27.72 4.76
C TYR A 184 23.23 28.64 3.52
N ASP A 185 24.24 29.40 3.23
CA ASP A 185 24.39 30.12 1.94
C ASP A 185 25.03 29.12 0.98
N ILE A 186 24.20 28.45 0.22
CA ILE A 186 24.66 27.71 -0.94
C ILE A 186 25.34 28.72 -1.85
N PRO A 187 26.64 28.58 -2.21
CA PRO A 187 27.39 29.57 -2.96
C PRO A 187 26.92 29.74 -4.42
N ILE A 188 25.79 29.17 -4.75
CA ILE A 188 25.17 29.22 -6.06
C ILE A 188 23.87 29.97 -5.92
N ASP A 189 23.79 31.10 -6.58
CA ASP A 189 22.56 31.82 -6.81
C ASP A 189 21.59 30.89 -7.55
N LEU A 190 20.68 30.26 -6.79
CA LEU A 190 19.71 29.31 -7.33
C LEU A 190 18.68 29.98 -8.25
N GLU A 191 18.66 31.31 -8.28
CA GLU A 191 17.86 32.10 -9.19
C GLU A 191 18.61 32.34 -10.53
N ASP A 192 19.94 32.11 -10.60
CA ASP A 192 20.72 32.16 -11.82
C ASP A 192 20.79 30.79 -12.50
N ASP A 193 19.86 30.57 -13.43
CA ASP A 193 19.72 29.31 -14.16
C ASP A 193 21.00 28.86 -14.89
N GLU A 194 21.86 29.80 -15.37
CA GLU A 194 23.09 29.46 -16.08
C GLU A 194 24.19 28.95 -15.13
N LYS A 195 24.36 29.57 -13.96
CA LYS A 195 25.33 29.12 -12.95
C LYS A 195 24.91 27.79 -12.36
N PHE A 196 23.62 27.65 -12.09
CA PHE A 196 23.04 26.38 -11.61
C PHE A 196 23.25 25.26 -12.63
N GLU A 197 23.00 25.49 -13.91
CA GLU A 197 23.15 24.46 -14.96
C GLU A 197 24.63 24.09 -15.15
N LYS A 198 25.59 25.06 -15.01
CA LYS A 198 27.03 24.76 -15.08
C LYS A 198 27.52 23.89 -13.92
N TYR A 199 27.25 24.28 -12.67
CA TYR A 199 27.58 23.51 -11.49
C TYR A 199 26.96 22.12 -11.55
N TYR A 200 25.70 22.07 -11.91
CA TYR A 200 24.96 20.87 -12.11
C TYR A 200 25.57 19.94 -13.18
N GLN A 201 26.09 20.51 -14.25
CA GLN A 201 26.77 19.75 -15.30
C GLN A 201 28.10 19.17 -14.79
N GLU A 202 28.86 19.94 -14.00
CA GLU A 202 30.11 19.47 -13.36
C GLU A 202 29.86 18.30 -12.42
N VAL A 203 28.84 18.37 -11.58
CA VAL A 203 28.43 17.26 -10.67
C VAL A 203 27.95 16.04 -11.47
N ILE A 204 27.22 16.25 -12.56
CA ILE A 204 26.79 15.14 -13.43
C ILE A 204 27.99 14.50 -14.15
N ASP A 205 28.92 15.30 -14.63
CA ASP A 205 30.07 14.77 -15.35
C ASP A 205 31.00 14.01 -14.41
N TYR A 206 31.11 14.45 -13.15
CA TYR A 206 31.76 13.69 -12.08
C TYR A 206 31.02 12.36 -11.79
N ALA A 207 29.70 12.42 -11.61
CA ALA A 207 28.87 11.20 -11.42
C ALA A 207 28.93 10.25 -12.64
N LYS A 208 29.04 10.79 -13.86
CA LYS A 208 29.22 10.01 -15.09
C LYS A 208 30.60 9.36 -15.17
N SER A 209 31.66 10.06 -14.72
CA SER A 209 33.00 9.50 -14.72
C SER A 209 33.15 8.27 -13.82
N LYS A 210 32.30 8.18 -12.79
CA LYS A 210 32.22 6.99 -11.90
C LYS A 210 31.26 5.91 -12.39
N LEU A 211 30.35 6.21 -13.29
CA LEU A 211 29.31 5.31 -13.76
C LEU A 211 29.19 5.41 -15.29
N ASP A 212 29.75 4.53 -16.01
CA ASP A 212 29.68 4.41 -17.48
C ASP A 212 28.24 4.16 -18.04
N ASP A 213 27.18 4.75 -17.45
CA ASP A 213 25.80 4.47 -17.77
C ASP A 213 24.99 5.74 -18.11
N GLU A 214 24.69 5.91 -19.41
CA GLU A 214 23.87 7.02 -19.91
C GLU A 214 22.41 7.06 -19.37
N LYS A 215 21.90 5.96 -18.81
CA LYS A 215 20.56 5.88 -18.21
C LYS A 215 20.44 6.65 -16.90
N LEU A 216 21.55 7.06 -16.31
CA LEU A 216 21.61 7.76 -15.02
C LEU A 216 21.16 9.22 -15.07
N LYS A 217 21.04 9.81 -16.24
CA LYS A 217 20.81 11.26 -16.38
C LYS A 217 19.59 11.77 -15.59
N PHE A 218 18.47 11.03 -15.57
CA PHE A 218 17.25 11.56 -14.99
C PHE A 218 17.11 11.32 -13.46
N PRO A 219 17.28 10.10 -12.93
CA PRO A 219 17.17 9.87 -11.49
C PRO A 219 18.21 10.65 -10.69
N ALA A 220 19.48 10.63 -11.11
CA ALA A 220 20.55 11.39 -10.48
C ALA A 220 20.26 12.88 -10.48
N ARG A 221 19.86 13.45 -11.61
CA ARG A 221 19.50 14.85 -11.76
C ARG A 221 18.45 15.30 -10.75
N LYS A 222 17.37 14.55 -10.59
CA LYS A 222 16.30 14.86 -9.63
C LYS A 222 16.80 14.79 -8.19
N GLN A 223 17.57 13.76 -7.85
CA GLN A 223 18.08 13.58 -6.50
C GLN A 223 19.09 14.67 -6.12
N LEU A 224 20.00 15.02 -7.01
CA LEU A 224 20.97 16.10 -6.78
C LEU A 224 20.30 17.47 -6.63
N LYS A 225 19.33 17.81 -7.47
CA LYS A 225 18.52 19.03 -7.29
C LYS A 225 17.80 19.08 -5.93
N ASN A 226 17.35 17.93 -5.44
CA ASN A 226 16.73 17.84 -4.13
C ASN A 226 17.76 17.90 -2.99
N ALA A 227 18.97 17.33 -3.21
CA ALA A 227 20.04 17.31 -2.22
C ALA A 227 20.59 18.71 -1.92
N ILE A 228 20.67 19.57 -2.92
CA ILE A 228 21.04 20.99 -2.74
C ILE A 228 20.09 21.69 -1.76
N LYS A 229 18.79 21.32 -1.76
CA LYS A 229 17.78 21.94 -0.89
C LYS A 229 17.66 21.26 0.47
N ASN A 230 17.86 19.97 0.54
CA ASN A 230 17.71 19.16 1.77
C ASN A 230 18.48 17.84 1.63
N PRO A 231 19.80 17.86 1.86
CA PRO A 231 20.67 16.70 1.66
C PRO A 231 20.30 15.54 2.59
N GLU A 232 20.01 15.79 3.86
CA GLU A 232 19.67 14.76 4.84
C GLU A 232 18.45 13.95 4.42
N LYS A 233 17.42 14.63 3.91
CA LYS A 233 16.20 13.95 3.42
C LYS A 233 16.49 13.08 2.21
N VAL A 234 17.37 13.52 1.33
CA VAL A 234 17.78 12.75 0.13
C VAL A 234 18.58 11.52 0.55
N ILE A 235 19.56 11.68 1.44
CA ILE A 235 20.35 10.57 1.98
C ILE A 235 19.41 9.52 2.61
N LYS A 236 18.55 9.94 3.53
CA LYS A 236 17.59 9.04 4.18
C LYS A 236 16.74 8.27 3.17
N ASN A 237 16.23 8.94 2.13
CA ASN A 237 15.43 8.30 1.09
C ASN A 237 16.24 7.30 0.25
N LEU A 238 17.49 7.60 -0.07
CA LEU A 238 18.37 6.72 -0.83
C LEU A 238 18.81 5.51 -0.01
N GLU A 239 19.09 5.68 1.28
CA GLU A 239 19.40 4.58 2.21
C GLU A 239 18.22 3.64 2.38
N MET A 240 17.01 4.17 2.59
CA MET A 240 15.77 3.38 2.61
C MET A 240 15.56 2.63 1.28
N SER A 241 15.88 3.28 0.16
CA SER A 241 15.79 2.64 -1.17
C SER A 241 16.75 1.46 -1.31
N LEU A 242 17.97 1.57 -0.76
CA LEU A 242 18.94 0.46 -0.72
C LEU A 242 18.45 -0.70 0.16
N GLU A 243 17.88 -0.38 1.31
CA GLU A 243 17.33 -1.38 2.23
C GLU A 243 16.17 -2.15 1.58
N ASN A 244 15.22 -1.43 0.99
CA ASN A 244 14.08 -2.01 0.30
C ASN A 244 14.50 -2.85 -0.92
N LEU A 245 15.51 -2.40 -1.65
CA LEU A 245 16.08 -3.16 -2.76
C LEU A 245 16.66 -4.51 -2.31
N LYS A 246 17.38 -4.52 -1.19
CA LYS A 246 17.92 -5.77 -0.60
C LYS A 246 16.81 -6.70 -0.14
N LYS A 247 15.76 -6.17 0.51
CA LYS A 247 14.63 -6.98 1.00
C LYS A 247 13.79 -7.57 -0.15
N SER A 248 13.63 -6.84 -1.23
CA SER A 248 12.75 -7.23 -2.35
C SER A 248 13.35 -8.22 -3.34
N ASN A 249 14.66 -8.43 -3.30
CA ASN A 249 15.40 -9.23 -4.28
C ASN A 249 15.19 -8.77 -5.75
N GLN A 250 14.91 -7.47 -5.94
CA GLN A 250 14.79 -6.86 -7.28
C GLN A 250 16.10 -6.16 -7.68
N ASN A 251 16.29 -5.93 -8.99
CA ASN A 251 17.51 -5.31 -9.50
C ASN A 251 17.47 -3.77 -9.45
N THR A 252 16.29 -3.19 -9.31
CA THR A 252 16.06 -1.74 -9.33
C THR A 252 14.89 -1.37 -8.42
N VAL A 253 14.93 -0.14 -7.89
CA VAL A 253 13.89 0.45 -7.05
C VAL A 253 13.49 1.82 -7.58
N ASN A 254 12.25 2.22 -7.34
CA ASN A 254 11.78 3.55 -7.69
C ASN A 254 12.16 4.55 -6.59
N LEU A 255 12.88 5.62 -6.93
CA LEU A 255 13.34 6.63 -5.96
C LEU A 255 12.25 7.63 -5.53
N THR A 256 11.07 7.61 -6.15
CA THR A 256 9.91 8.43 -5.72
C THR A 256 9.06 7.70 -4.70
N ASP A 257 8.91 6.40 -4.89
CA ASP A 257 8.15 5.48 -4.05
C ASP A 257 8.99 4.20 -3.92
N ASN A 258 9.88 4.21 -2.92
CA ASN A 258 10.89 3.16 -2.75
C ASN A 258 10.34 1.86 -2.11
N GLU A 259 9.10 1.87 -1.68
CA GLU A 259 8.39 0.68 -1.21
C GLU A 259 7.69 -0.05 -2.35
N SER A 260 7.38 0.66 -3.44
CA SER A 260 6.73 0.06 -4.61
C SER A 260 7.67 -0.88 -5.36
N LEU A 261 7.17 -2.04 -5.74
CA LEU A 261 7.92 -3.04 -6.51
C LEU A 261 7.39 -3.17 -7.94
N TRP A 262 8.18 -3.81 -8.80
CA TRP A 262 7.79 -4.10 -10.17
C TRP A 262 6.79 -5.26 -10.22
N HIS A 263 5.61 -4.97 -10.75
CA HIS A 263 4.55 -5.94 -10.99
C HIS A 263 4.30 -6.12 -12.49
N TYR A 264 4.08 -7.36 -12.90
CA TYR A 264 3.60 -7.66 -14.23
C TYR A 264 2.08 -7.63 -14.23
N ASN A 265 1.50 -6.67 -14.93
CA ASN A 265 0.05 -6.53 -14.95
C ASN A 265 -0.64 -7.36 -16.04
N LYS A 266 -1.96 -7.55 -15.91
CA LYS A 266 -2.79 -8.32 -16.87
C LYS A 266 -2.76 -7.73 -18.30
N LYS A 267 -2.36 -6.47 -18.48
CA LYS A 267 -2.19 -5.81 -19.79
C LYS A 267 -0.83 -6.06 -20.43
N LYS A 268 -0.04 -6.98 -19.88
CA LYS A 268 1.27 -7.43 -20.36
C LYS A 268 2.38 -6.38 -20.36
N TYR A 269 2.34 -5.41 -19.46
CA TYR A 269 3.46 -4.52 -19.18
C TYR A 269 3.83 -4.54 -17.70
N THR A 270 5.04 -4.09 -17.39
CA THR A 270 5.55 -4.03 -16.03
C THR A 270 5.46 -2.60 -15.52
N GLU A 271 4.95 -2.43 -14.31
CA GLU A 271 4.85 -1.13 -13.64
C GLU A 271 5.16 -1.27 -12.15
N CYS A 272 5.64 -0.17 -11.54
CA CYS A 272 5.79 -0.11 -10.08
C CYS A 272 4.44 0.05 -9.42
N GLY A 273 4.18 -0.75 -8.39
CA GLY A 273 2.90 -0.73 -7.70
C GLY A 273 2.86 -1.61 -6.48
N TYR A 274 1.64 -1.94 -6.11
CA TYR A 274 1.28 -2.77 -4.97
C TYR A 274 0.24 -3.79 -5.40
N LEU A 275 0.20 -4.93 -4.73
CA LEU A 275 -0.96 -5.82 -4.75
C LEU A 275 -1.87 -5.48 -3.57
N VAL A 276 -3.16 -5.40 -3.85
CA VAL A 276 -4.19 -5.28 -2.82
C VAL A 276 -5.00 -6.56 -2.82
N HIS A 277 -4.89 -7.32 -1.75
CA HIS A 277 -5.65 -8.54 -1.52
C HIS A 277 -6.95 -8.18 -0.81
N ASN A 278 -8.08 -8.58 -1.38
CA ASN A 278 -9.39 -8.33 -0.82
C ASN A 278 -10.02 -9.65 -0.36
N VAL A 279 -10.50 -9.67 0.88
CA VAL A 279 -11.36 -10.74 1.38
C VAL A 279 -12.80 -10.32 1.18
N VAL A 280 -13.54 -11.11 0.44
CA VAL A 280 -14.94 -10.82 0.04
C VAL A 280 -15.83 -11.95 0.53
N GLU A 281 -16.96 -11.61 1.14
CA GLU A 281 -18.01 -12.59 1.40
C GLU A 281 -18.77 -12.87 0.10
N MET A 282 -18.87 -14.16 -0.27
CA MET A 282 -19.21 -14.53 -1.65
C MET A 282 -20.68 -14.31 -2.00
N ASP A 283 -21.60 -14.47 -1.05
CA ASP A 283 -23.03 -14.35 -1.30
C ASP A 283 -23.46 -12.87 -1.40
N SER A 284 -22.95 -12.04 -0.51
CA SER A 284 -23.26 -10.61 -0.48
C SER A 284 -22.39 -9.77 -1.43
N GLY A 285 -21.21 -10.27 -1.78
CA GLY A 285 -20.20 -9.51 -2.53
C GLY A 285 -19.55 -8.38 -1.71
N LEU A 286 -19.73 -8.34 -0.40
CA LEU A 286 -19.15 -7.32 0.46
C LEU A 286 -17.68 -7.59 0.72
N THR A 287 -16.85 -6.57 0.54
CA THR A 287 -15.44 -6.61 0.95
C THR A 287 -15.36 -6.49 2.46
N LEU A 288 -14.84 -7.51 3.12
CA LEU A 288 -14.68 -7.55 4.58
C LEU A 288 -13.34 -7.01 5.02
N TYR A 289 -12.29 -7.29 4.27
CA TYR A 289 -10.93 -6.86 4.58
C TYR A 289 -10.13 -6.59 3.31
N SER A 290 -9.17 -5.68 3.40
CA SER A 290 -8.25 -5.36 2.30
C SER A 290 -6.84 -5.14 2.86
N MET A 291 -5.85 -5.84 2.29
CA MET A 291 -4.44 -5.70 2.63
C MET A 291 -3.64 -5.27 1.41
N ALA A 292 -2.86 -4.20 1.51
CA ALA A 292 -1.92 -3.79 0.49
C ALA A 292 -0.52 -4.35 0.80
N THR A 293 0.15 -4.88 -0.21
CA THR A 293 1.55 -5.34 -0.10
C THR A 293 2.36 -4.91 -1.32
N SER A 294 3.62 -4.63 -1.12
CA SER A 294 4.57 -4.45 -2.23
C SER A 294 5.05 -5.77 -2.83
N TYR A 295 4.84 -6.89 -2.16
CA TYR A 295 5.22 -8.20 -2.68
C TYR A 295 4.48 -8.51 -4.00
N PRO A 296 5.22 -8.87 -5.08
CA PRO A 296 4.64 -8.88 -6.43
C PRO A 296 3.90 -10.17 -6.83
N LYS A 297 3.60 -11.06 -5.89
CA LYS A 297 2.94 -12.34 -6.16
C LYS A 297 1.93 -12.66 -5.08
N ASP A 298 0.94 -13.48 -5.44
CA ASP A 298 -0.10 -13.93 -4.52
C ASP A 298 0.34 -15.13 -3.66
N ASP A 299 1.38 -15.85 -4.11
CA ASP A 299 1.73 -17.20 -3.70
C ASP A 299 1.99 -17.42 -2.20
N ILE A 300 2.31 -16.38 -1.44
CA ILE A 300 2.52 -16.46 0.02
C ILE A 300 1.51 -15.63 0.83
N MET A 301 0.59 -14.94 0.17
CA MET A 301 -0.26 -13.95 0.84
C MET A 301 -1.57 -14.51 1.39
N PHE A 302 -1.93 -15.74 1.08
CA PHE A 302 -3.17 -16.35 1.55
C PHE A 302 -3.27 -16.33 3.09
N VAL A 303 -2.28 -16.91 3.75
CA VAL A 303 -2.26 -17.03 5.22
C VAL A 303 -2.16 -15.66 5.89
N PRO A 304 -1.21 -14.76 5.53
CA PRO A 304 -1.14 -13.44 6.15
C PRO A 304 -2.43 -12.62 6.05
N VAL A 305 -3.14 -12.71 4.92
CA VAL A 305 -4.41 -11.99 4.73
C VAL A 305 -5.51 -12.51 5.66
N PHE A 306 -5.59 -13.83 5.83
CA PHE A 306 -6.60 -14.42 6.71
C PHE A 306 -6.21 -14.33 8.19
N ASP A 307 -4.93 -14.34 8.56
CA ASP A 307 -4.47 -14.05 9.91
C ASP A 307 -4.91 -12.65 10.37
N GLU A 308 -4.74 -11.65 9.51
CA GLU A 308 -5.21 -10.28 9.77
C GLU A 308 -6.74 -10.20 9.80
N TYR A 309 -7.44 -10.92 8.93
CA TYR A 309 -8.89 -11.01 8.98
C TYR A 309 -9.35 -11.57 10.33
N GLU A 310 -8.76 -12.69 10.80
CA GLU A 310 -9.09 -13.29 12.09
C GLU A 310 -8.84 -12.34 13.27
N SER A 311 -7.79 -11.51 13.21
CA SER A 311 -7.51 -10.51 14.24
C SER A 311 -8.65 -9.49 14.42
N LEU A 312 -9.41 -9.22 13.36
CA LEU A 312 -10.49 -8.22 13.33
C LEU A 312 -11.90 -8.81 13.54
N TYR A 313 -12.13 -10.03 13.08
CA TYR A 313 -13.44 -10.66 13.07
C TYR A 313 -13.56 -11.90 13.95
N GLY A 314 -12.43 -12.39 14.47
CA GLY A 314 -12.35 -13.64 15.22
C GLY A 314 -12.06 -14.85 14.33
N ASP A 315 -11.87 -16.00 14.98
CA ASP A 315 -11.48 -17.26 14.36
C ASP A 315 -12.47 -17.69 13.26
N ILE A 316 -11.95 -18.04 12.09
CA ILE A 316 -12.71 -18.55 10.94
C ILE A 316 -13.18 -19.98 11.20
N GLY A 317 -12.35 -20.78 11.88
CA GLY A 317 -12.60 -22.21 12.09
C GLY A 317 -12.63 -23.03 10.80
N SER A 318 -13.16 -24.25 10.89
CA SER A 318 -13.28 -25.16 9.75
C SER A 318 -14.65 -25.09 9.04
N GLU A 319 -15.57 -24.27 9.54
CA GLU A 319 -16.95 -24.23 9.02
C GLU A 319 -17.15 -23.21 7.87
N ILE A 320 -16.22 -22.27 7.74
CA ILE A 320 -16.30 -21.22 6.70
C ILE A 320 -15.35 -21.57 5.54
N PRO A 321 -15.88 -21.96 4.38
CA PRO A 321 -15.06 -22.25 3.21
C PRO A 321 -14.26 -21.02 2.74
N LEU A 322 -12.96 -21.20 2.55
CA LEU A 322 -12.05 -20.19 2.01
C LEU A 322 -11.73 -20.50 0.55
N VAL A 323 -11.94 -19.54 -0.33
CA VAL A 323 -11.77 -19.71 -1.77
C VAL A 323 -10.71 -18.77 -2.31
N ALA A 324 -9.79 -19.27 -3.12
CA ALA A 324 -8.82 -18.45 -3.83
C ALA A 324 -8.53 -18.99 -5.23
N ASP A 325 -7.91 -18.18 -6.06
CA ASP A 325 -7.46 -18.62 -7.38
C ASP A 325 -6.16 -19.47 -7.28
N ASN A 326 -5.73 -20.00 -8.43
CA ASN A 326 -4.50 -20.81 -8.48
C ASN A 326 -3.20 -20.04 -8.28
N GLY A 327 -3.24 -18.71 -8.16
CA GLY A 327 -2.12 -17.84 -7.82
C GLY A 327 -1.58 -18.12 -6.42
N TYR A 328 -2.49 -18.48 -5.52
CA TYR A 328 -2.21 -18.78 -4.11
C TYR A 328 -1.76 -20.23 -3.86
N TRP A 329 -1.71 -21.08 -4.90
CA TRP A 329 -1.28 -22.47 -4.73
C TRP A 329 0.23 -22.56 -4.52
N LYS A 330 0.63 -22.93 -3.30
CA LYS A 330 2.00 -23.21 -2.91
C LYS A 330 2.01 -24.26 -1.81
N ASP A 331 2.90 -25.24 -1.89
CA ASP A 331 2.92 -26.38 -0.96
C ASP A 331 3.05 -25.92 0.52
N GLU A 332 3.93 -24.96 0.81
CA GLU A 332 4.11 -24.39 2.14
C GLU A 332 2.85 -23.68 2.68
N ILE A 333 2.04 -23.11 1.81
CA ILE A 333 0.76 -22.48 2.18
C ILE A 333 -0.30 -23.55 2.48
N LEU A 334 -0.33 -24.61 1.68
CA LEU A 334 -1.25 -25.73 1.92
C LEU A 334 -0.98 -26.44 3.24
N GLU A 335 0.31 -26.59 3.62
CA GLU A 335 0.70 -27.12 4.94
C GLU A 335 0.17 -26.21 6.05
N GLN A 336 0.37 -24.89 5.95
CA GLN A 336 -0.13 -23.94 6.95
C GLN A 336 -1.66 -23.90 7.05
N ILE A 337 -2.38 -24.04 5.94
CA ILE A 337 -3.84 -24.14 5.91
C ILE A 337 -4.29 -25.39 6.67
N GLN A 338 -3.63 -26.52 6.42
CA GLN A 338 -3.93 -27.79 7.10
C GLN A 338 -3.66 -27.70 8.61
N ASP A 339 -2.56 -27.08 9.01
CA ASP A 339 -2.20 -26.92 10.44
C ASP A 339 -3.20 -26.06 11.21
N ARG A 340 -3.84 -25.08 10.54
CA ARG A 340 -4.89 -24.23 11.11
C ARG A 340 -6.28 -24.90 11.08
N GLY A 341 -6.44 -26.00 10.34
CA GLY A 341 -7.71 -26.67 10.15
C GLY A 341 -8.72 -25.88 9.31
N TRP A 342 -8.24 -24.97 8.47
CA TRP A 342 -9.12 -24.21 7.58
C TRP A 342 -9.61 -25.05 6.40
N ASP A 343 -10.88 -24.87 6.01
CA ASP A 343 -11.48 -25.52 4.83
C ASP A 343 -11.23 -24.64 3.59
N ALA A 344 -10.13 -24.89 2.87
CA ALA A 344 -9.70 -24.01 1.76
C ALA A 344 -9.78 -24.71 0.39
N TYR A 345 -10.30 -23.96 -0.59
CA TYR A 345 -10.50 -24.38 -1.97
C TYR A 345 -9.60 -23.55 -2.91
N ILE A 346 -8.39 -24.05 -3.16
CA ILE A 346 -7.40 -23.43 -4.04
C ILE A 346 -7.12 -24.37 -5.22
N PRO A 347 -7.43 -24.00 -6.47
CA PRO A 347 -7.22 -24.88 -7.62
C PRO A 347 -5.73 -25.16 -7.86
N ASN A 348 -5.37 -26.42 -8.06
CA ASN A 348 -4.03 -26.76 -8.50
C ASN A 348 -3.74 -26.12 -9.88
N LYS A 349 -2.64 -25.35 -9.99
CA LYS A 349 -2.23 -24.66 -11.22
C LYS A 349 -2.21 -25.56 -12.45
N GLN A 350 -1.84 -26.79 -12.26
CA GLN A 350 -1.67 -27.77 -13.31
C GLN A 350 -3.02 -28.36 -13.74
N LEU A 351 -3.89 -28.68 -12.78
CA LEU A 351 -5.25 -29.13 -13.07
C LEU A 351 -6.07 -28.03 -13.75
N ALA A 352 -5.98 -26.79 -13.29
CA ALA A 352 -6.66 -25.67 -13.90
C ALA A 352 -6.27 -25.45 -15.39
N THR A 353 -5.02 -25.77 -15.75
CA THR A 353 -4.56 -25.72 -17.13
C THR A 353 -5.11 -26.89 -17.96
N LEU A 354 -5.28 -28.05 -17.34
CA LEU A 354 -5.84 -29.23 -17.99
C LEU A 354 -7.34 -29.09 -18.29
N TYR A 355 -8.11 -28.55 -17.32
CA TYR A 355 -9.55 -28.33 -17.52
C TYR A 355 -9.88 -27.27 -18.58
N LYS A 356 -8.94 -26.38 -18.92
CA LYS A 356 -9.10 -25.38 -19.98
C LYS A 356 -8.74 -25.89 -21.37
N LYS A 357 -8.10 -27.06 -21.48
CA LYS A 357 -7.73 -27.67 -22.75
C LYS A 357 -8.68 -28.78 -23.11
N ASP A 358 -8.98 -28.93 -24.38
CA ASP A 358 -9.64 -30.12 -24.92
C ASP A 358 -8.84 -31.36 -24.44
N PRO A 359 -9.47 -32.40 -23.88
CA PRO A 359 -8.79 -33.65 -23.53
C PRO A 359 -7.92 -34.22 -24.65
N ASN A 360 -8.29 -33.95 -25.90
CA ASN A 360 -7.54 -34.38 -27.11
C ASN A 360 -6.30 -33.50 -27.38
N GLU A 361 -6.19 -32.32 -26.76
CA GLU A 361 -5.03 -31.42 -26.85
C GLU A 361 -4.00 -31.64 -25.74
N ILE A 362 -4.28 -32.50 -24.78
CA ILE A 362 -3.33 -32.83 -23.72
C ILE A 362 -2.14 -33.53 -24.37
N TRP A 363 -0.99 -32.85 -24.37
CA TRP A 363 0.22 -33.43 -24.92
C TRP A 363 0.50 -34.79 -24.29
N LYS A 364 0.73 -35.82 -25.14
CA LYS A 364 0.92 -37.21 -24.74
C LYS A 364 1.94 -37.40 -23.61
N PHE A 365 2.99 -36.57 -23.58
CA PHE A 365 4.03 -36.59 -22.57
C PHE A 365 3.82 -35.53 -21.47
N SER A 366 2.59 -35.09 -21.25
CA SER A 366 2.25 -34.33 -20.05
C SER A 366 2.56 -35.16 -18.81
N LYS A 367 3.10 -34.55 -17.75
CA LYS A 367 3.46 -35.22 -16.49
C LYS A 367 2.30 -36.02 -15.86
N TYR A 368 1.06 -35.68 -16.16
CA TYR A 368 -0.14 -36.38 -15.70
C TYR A 368 -0.35 -37.74 -16.38
N ASN A 369 0.31 -37.99 -17.50
CA ASN A 369 0.28 -39.24 -18.20
C ASN A 369 1.43 -40.18 -17.78
N PHE A 370 2.07 -39.90 -16.63
CA PHE A 370 3.16 -40.71 -16.06
C PHE A 370 2.68 -41.30 -14.70
N PRO A 371 1.85 -42.36 -14.72
CA PRO A 371 1.42 -42.98 -13.49
C PRO A 371 2.63 -43.51 -12.70
N PHE A 372 2.62 -43.26 -11.38
CA PHE A 372 3.62 -43.77 -10.47
C PHE A 372 3.31 -45.19 -10.03
N SER A 373 4.34 -45.96 -9.72
CA SER A 373 4.18 -47.24 -8.98
C SER A 373 3.67 -46.99 -7.55
N GLU A 374 3.04 -47.97 -6.93
CA GLU A 374 2.51 -47.86 -5.57
C GLU A 374 3.58 -47.44 -4.54
N ASP A 375 4.81 -47.85 -4.74
CA ASP A 375 5.96 -47.54 -3.87
C ASP A 375 6.74 -46.28 -4.32
N TYR A 376 6.26 -45.54 -5.32
CA TYR A 376 6.91 -44.36 -5.90
C TYR A 376 8.38 -44.57 -6.35
N SER A 377 8.77 -45.80 -6.61
CA SER A 377 10.12 -46.14 -7.06
C SER A 377 10.39 -45.82 -8.55
N TYR A 378 9.33 -45.82 -9.35
CA TYR A 378 9.37 -45.44 -10.77
C TYR A 378 8.04 -44.86 -11.23
N CYS A 379 8.04 -44.16 -12.36
CA CYS A 379 6.84 -43.86 -13.11
C CYS A 379 6.87 -44.50 -14.51
N THR A 380 5.72 -44.72 -15.10
CA THR A 380 5.60 -45.30 -16.44
C THR A 380 5.31 -44.19 -17.44
N CYS A 381 6.13 -44.03 -18.47
CA CYS A 381 5.87 -43.04 -19.50
C CYS A 381 4.73 -43.50 -20.42
N PRO A 382 4.08 -42.59 -21.16
CA PRO A 382 2.96 -42.93 -22.11
C PRO A 382 3.33 -43.91 -23.23
N ASN A 383 4.62 -44.19 -23.44
CA ASN A 383 5.12 -45.22 -24.35
C ASN A 383 5.42 -46.53 -23.63
N GLY A 384 5.08 -46.68 -22.34
CA GLY A 384 5.25 -47.93 -21.60
C GLY A 384 6.64 -48.12 -20.98
N HIS A 385 7.55 -47.17 -21.08
CA HIS A 385 8.89 -47.30 -20.48
C HIS A 385 8.83 -46.93 -18.97
N LYS A 386 9.45 -47.74 -18.13
CA LYS A 386 9.64 -47.45 -16.70
C LYS A 386 10.81 -46.47 -16.52
N LEU A 387 10.55 -45.36 -15.86
CA LEU A 387 11.50 -44.33 -15.51
C LEU A 387 11.76 -44.39 -14.02
N PRO A 388 12.97 -44.85 -13.57
CA PRO A 388 13.27 -44.99 -12.16
C PRO A 388 13.47 -43.61 -11.51
N LYS A 389 13.20 -43.54 -10.19
CA LYS A 389 13.47 -42.36 -9.38
C LYS A 389 14.96 -42.07 -9.36
N THR A 390 15.38 -40.88 -9.80
CA THR A 390 16.79 -40.46 -9.72
C THR A 390 17.05 -39.80 -8.36
N GLN A 391 18.28 -40.01 -7.82
CA GLN A 391 18.65 -39.56 -6.47
C GLN A 391 18.67 -38.04 -6.23
N HIS A 392 18.34 -37.22 -7.23
CA HIS A 392 18.43 -35.77 -7.17
C HIS A 392 17.06 -35.02 -7.01
N GLN A 393 15.96 -35.74 -6.86
CA GLN A 393 14.68 -35.08 -6.55
C GLN A 393 14.33 -35.30 -5.08
N LYS A 394 14.56 -34.26 -4.26
CA LYS A 394 13.79 -34.10 -3.03
C LYS A 394 12.32 -33.88 -3.46
N ILE A 395 11.47 -34.76 -3.03
CA ILE A 395 10.02 -34.59 -3.08
C ILE A 395 9.67 -33.59 -2.01
#